data_035e8c5457040615f44c5d7ad73a43cc
#
_entry.id   035e8c5457040615f44c5d7ad73a43cc
#
_cell.length_a   1.000
_cell.length_b   1.000
_cell.length_c   1.000
_cell.angle_alpha   90.00
_cell.angle_beta   90.00
_cell.angle_gamma   90.00
#
_symmetry.space_group_name_H-M   'P 1'
#
loop_
_entity.id
_entity.type
_entity.pdbx_description
1 polymer ?
#
loop_
_entity_poly.entity_id
_entity_poly.type
_entity_poly.pdbx_seq_one_letter_code
_entity_poly.pdbx_strand_id
1 'polypeptide(L)'
;METWKPIVGFEGLYEVSDHGNVRRVARGKKFTAEQVETAKQMLATGAELKAVAEFFNTSITTVFSIKHGKTWAGNTNHRPIKPIVGSDFYLRVMACKEGRYKRIAIHRAVWESFNGPIPGRLEVNHKNLDRTDNRLENLELLTHRENVQHAHALYNAQRAHLLPGNRRGPYSKYVRIKHT
;
A
#
# COMPACT_ATOMS: atom_id res chain seq x y z
N MET A 1 10.86 12.89 6.03
CA MET A 1 9.89 12.08 6.83
C MET A 1 8.88 11.52 5.83
N GLU A 2 8.59 10.23 5.89
CA GLU A 2 7.68 9.58 4.95
C GLU A 2 6.22 10.00 5.20
N THR A 3 5.54 10.46 4.16
CA THR A 3 4.15 10.94 4.24
C THR A 3 3.20 9.87 3.73
N TRP A 4 2.09 9.63 4.45
CA TRP A 4 1.11 8.60 4.12
C TRP A 4 -0.23 9.21 3.77
N LYS A 5 -0.87 8.72 2.69
CA LYS A 5 -2.22 9.12 2.29
C LYS A 5 -3.10 7.90 2.00
N PRO A 6 -4.41 8.00 2.20
CA PRO A 6 -5.35 6.94 1.83
C PRO A 6 -5.26 6.60 0.34
N ILE A 7 -5.32 5.31 0.00
CA ILE A 7 -5.47 4.88 -1.40
C ILE A 7 -6.89 5.18 -1.86
N VAL A 8 -7.02 5.87 -2.99
CA VAL A 8 -8.29 6.25 -3.59
C VAL A 8 -9.18 5.01 -3.82
N GLY A 9 -10.41 5.06 -3.30
CA GLY A 9 -11.38 3.96 -3.32
C GLY A 9 -11.18 2.92 -2.23
N PHE A 10 -10.14 3.05 -1.39
CA PHE A 10 -9.82 2.16 -0.26
C PHE A 10 -9.53 2.93 1.02
N GLU A 11 -10.17 4.10 1.19
CA GLU A 11 -10.02 4.98 2.34
C GLU A 11 -10.34 4.22 3.64
N GLY A 12 -9.54 4.44 4.68
CA GLY A 12 -9.67 3.74 5.96
C GLY A 12 -9.26 2.26 5.94
N LEU A 13 -8.89 1.70 4.80
CA LEU A 13 -8.45 0.31 4.67
C LEU A 13 -6.96 0.19 4.31
N TYR A 14 -6.50 1.05 3.39
CA TYR A 14 -5.12 1.03 2.89
C TYR A 14 -4.59 2.44 2.69
N GLU A 15 -3.30 2.60 2.95
CA GLU A 15 -2.56 3.83 2.70
C GLU A 15 -1.32 3.54 1.85
N VAL A 16 -0.92 4.55 1.10
CA VAL A 16 0.32 4.55 0.32
C VAL A 16 1.16 5.75 0.74
N SER A 17 2.48 5.59 0.74
CA SER A 17 3.42 6.66 1.03
C SER A 17 3.97 7.32 -0.23
N ASP A 18 4.54 8.51 -0.06
CA ASP A 18 5.33 9.22 -1.07
C ASP A 18 6.61 8.47 -1.48
N HIS A 19 7.01 7.45 -0.73
CA HIS A 19 8.10 6.53 -1.06
C HIS A 19 7.64 5.26 -1.80
N GLY A 20 6.34 5.11 -2.07
CA GLY A 20 5.78 3.93 -2.75
C GLY A 20 5.56 2.72 -1.84
N ASN A 21 5.63 2.89 -0.52
CA ASN A 21 5.28 1.85 0.42
C ASN A 21 3.75 1.78 0.59
N VAL A 22 3.22 0.58 0.82
CA VAL A 22 1.80 0.36 1.06
C VAL A 22 1.60 -0.32 2.41
N ARG A 23 0.61 0.14 3.16
CA ARG A 23 0.22 -0.46 4.43
C ARG A 23 -1.28 -0.61 4.54
N ARG A 24 -1.69 -1.65 5.26
CA ARG A 24 -3.07 -1.78 5.69
C ARG A 24 -3.28 -0.90 6.91
N VAL A 25 -4.31 -0.07 6.86
CA VAL A 25 -4.73 0.72 8.02
C VAL A 25 -5.18 -0.23 9.13
N ALA A 26 -4.66 -0.05 10.33
CA ALA A 26 -5.18 -0.75 11.47
C ALA A 26 -6.67 -0.43 11.59
N ARG A 27 -7.53 -1.45 11.59
CA ARG A 27 -8.96 -1.23 11.85
C ARG A 27 -9.05 -0.45 13.15
N GLY A 28 -9.73 0.70 13.11
CA GLY A 28 -9.90 1.56 14.27
C GLY A 28 -10.27 0.73 15.49
N LYS A 29 -9.73 1.10 16.64
CA LYS A 29 -10.02 0.43 17.90
C LYS A 29 -11.54 0.37 18.04
N LYS A 30 -12.09 -0.82 18.17
CA LYS A 30 -13.52 -1.00 18.41
C LYS A 30 -13.94 -0.34 19.75
N PHE A 31 -12.93 -0.01 20.55
CA PHE A 31 -13.03 0.63 21.87
C PHE A 31 -11.94 1.69 22.02
N THR A 32 -12.23 2.77 22.72
CA THR A 32 -11.21 3.73 23.18
C THR A 32 -10.47 3.16 24.40
N ALA A 33 -9.33 3.75 24.76
CA ALA A 33 -8.62 3.36 25.97
C ALA A 33 -9.50 3.50 27.23
N GLU A 34 -10.32 4.54 27.29
CA GLU A 34 -11.27 4.80 28.35
C GLU A 34 -12.37 3.72 28.42
N GLN A 35 -12.94 3.33 27.27
CA GLN A 35 -13.91 2.24 27.20
C GLN A 35 -13.33 0.89 27.63
N VAL A 36 -12.06 0.63 27.31
CA VAL A 36 -11.36 -0.58 27.77
C VAL A 36 -11.20 -0.57 29.29
N GLU A 37 -10.82 0.58 29.86
CA GLU A 37 -10.67 0.69 31.30
C GLU A 37 -12.01 0.55 32.03
N THR A 38 -13.05 1.18 31.50
CA THR A 38 -14.44 0.99 32.01
C THR A 38 -14.85 -0.48 31.95
N ALA A 39 -14.60 -1.18 30.83
CA ALA A 39 -14.92 -2.60 30.72
C ALA A 39 -14.16 -3.45 31.75
N LYS A 40 -12.88 -3.15 32.02
CA LYS A 40 -12.09 -3.83 33.05
C LYS A 40 -12.64 -3.57 34.45
N GLN A 41 -13.02 -2.33 34.75
CA GLN A 41 -13.62 -1.97 36.02
C GLN A 41 -14.94 -2.70 36.27
N MET A 42 -15.82 -2.75 35.26
CA MET A 42 -17.06 -3.51 35.32
C MET A 42 -16.81 -4.99 35.64
N LEU A 43 -15.81 -5.59 34.98
CA LEU A 43 -15.43 -6.99 35.22
C LEU A 43 -14.78 -7.20 36.61
N ALA A 44 -14.04 -6.22 37.11
CA ALA A 44 -13.44 -6.26 38.45
C ALA A 44 -14.50 -6.16 39.57
N THR A 45 -15.61 -5.44 39.31
CA THR A 45 -16.77 -5.34 40.24
C THR A 45 -17.72 -6.55 40.15
N GLY A 46 -17.36 -7.59 39.35
CA GLY A 46 -18.13 -8.84 39.29
C GLY A 46 -19.16 -8.89 38.17
N ALA A 47 -19.18 -7.93 37.25
CA ALA A 47 -20.09 -7.97 36.10
C ALA A 47 -19.77 -9.18 35.19
N GLU A 48 -20.81 -9.85 34.71
CA GLU A 48 -20.66 -10.96 33.78
C GLU A 48 -20.17 -10.49 32.41
N LEU A 49 -19.37 -11.32 31.74
CA LEU A 49 -18.85 -11.03 30.38
C LEU A 49 -19.99 -10.69 29.41
N LYS A 50 -21.14 -11.32 29.54
CA LYS A 50 -22.32 -11.10 28.70
C LYS A 50 -22.87 -9.68 28.89
N ALA A 51 -23.05 -9.27 30.13
CA ALA A 51 -23.58 -7.94 30.49
C ALA A 51 -22.63 -6.81 29.97
N VAL A 52 -21.31 -6.98 30.12
CA VAL A 52 -20.33 -6.03 29.59
C VAL A 52 -20.35 -6.02 28.05
N ALA A 53 -20.53 -7.17 27.40
CA ALA A 53 -20.65 -7.26 25.95
C ALA A 53 -21.90 -6.54 25.41
N GLU A 54 -23.02 -6.68 26.09
CA GLU A 54 -24.28 -5.97 25.79
C GLU A 54 -24.12 -4.46 25.98
N PHE A 55 -23.54 -4.02 27.09
CA PHE A 55 -23.30 -2.60 27.38
C PHE A 55 -22.49 -1.90 26.29
N PHE A 56 -21.46 -2.56 25.78
CA PHE A 56 -20.63 -2.01 24.72
C PHE A 56 -21.05 -2.41 23.30
N ASN A 57 -22.17 -3.07 23.13
CA ASN A 57 -22.66 -3.62 21.85
C ASN A 57 -21.56 -4.38 21.10
N THR A 58 -20.97 -5.37 21.77
CA THR A 58 -19.85 -6.16 21.23
C THR A 58 -20.02 -7.66 21.51
N SER A 59 -19.09 -8.48 21.02
CA SER A 59 -19.11 -9.92 21.29
C SER A 59 -18.49 -10.26 22.65
N ILE A 60 -18.96 -11.32 23.29
CA ILE A 60 -18.40 -11.87 24.54
C ILE A 60 -16.90 -12.18 24.36
N THR A 61 -16.51 -12.68 23.18
CA THR A 61 -15.11 -12.98 22.86
C THR A 61 -14.23 -11.73 22.86
N THR A 62 -14.77 -10.57 22.48
CA THR A 62 -14.05 -9.28 22.56
C THR A 62 -13.83 -8.89 24.02
N VAL A 63 -14.86 -8.97 24.86
CA VAL A 63 -14.78 -8.68 26.30
C VAL A 63 -13.82 -9.65 27.02
N PHE A 64 -13.90 -10.94 26.69
CA PHE A 64 -12.96 -11.94 27.19
C PHE A 64 -11.51 -11.58 26.84
N SER A 65 -11.26 -11.12 25.62
CA SER A 65 -9.94 -10.68 25.18
C SER A 65 -9.46 -9.43 25.92
N ILE A 66 -10.36 -8.49 26.25
CA ILE A 66 -10.08 -7.33 27.09
C ILE A 66 -9.69 -7.78 28.50
N LYS A 67 -10.46 -8.67 29.11
CA LYS A 67 -10.19 -9.23 30.44
C LYS A 67 -8.79 -9.84 30.55
N HIS A 68 -8.36 -10.55 29.51
CA HIS A 68 -7.08 -11.26 29.49
C HIS A 68 -5.92 -10.47 28.85
N GLY A 69 -6.13 -9.19 28.53
CA GLY A 69 -5.07 -8.34 27.95
C GLY A 69 -4.58 -8.75 26.55
N LYS A 70 -5.29 -9.69 25.88
CA LYS A 70 -4.83 -10.28 24.61
C LYS A 70 -4.98 -9.38 23.37
N THR A 71 -5.77 -8.30 23.43
CA THR A 71 -6.15 -7.52 22.23
C THR A 71 -5.97 -6.01 22.33
N TRP A 72 -5.47 -5.48 23.45
CA TRP A 72 -5.51 -4.03 23.73
C TRP A 72 -4.16 -3.36 24.03
N ALA A 73 -3.06 -4.04 23.80
CA ALA A 73 -1.80 -3.33 23.59
C ALA A 73 -1.93 -2.55 22.28
N GLY A 74 -2.43 -1.33 22.39
CA GLY A 74 -2.60 -0.30 21.36
C GLY A 74 -2.09 -0.65 19.95
N ASN A 75 -2.78 -1.59 19.27
CA ASN A 75 -2.34 -2.00 17.94
C ASN A 75 -2.64 -0.91 16.92
N THR A 76 -1.88 0.19 17.03
CA THR A 76 -1.76 1.21 15.99
C THR A 76 -0.87 0.71 14.84
N ASN A 77 -0.46 -0.56 14.88
CA ASN A 77 0.46 -1.14 13.92
C ASN A 77 -0.26 -1.31 12.58
N HIS A 78 -0.13 -0.29 11.76
CA HIS A 78 -0.34 -0.42 10.33
C HIS A 78 0.52 -1.59 9.83
N ARG A 79 -0.08 -2.53 9.11
CA ARG A 79 0.66 -3.70 8.60
C ARG A 79 1.21 -3.37 7.23
N PRO A 80 2.55 -3.35 7.05
CA PRO A 80 3.15 -3.21 5.73
C PRO A 80 2.70 -4.36 4.83
N ILE A 81 2.44 -4.05 3.57
CA ILE A 81 2.06 -5.02 2.55
C ILE A 81 3.22 -5.21 1.61
N LYS A 82 3.67 -6.47 1.47
CA LYS A 82 4.72 -6.81 0.52
C LYS A 82 4.17 -6.70 -0.92
N PRO A 83 4.80 -5.90 -1.79
CA PRO A 83 4.41 -5.80 -3.18
C PRO A 83 4.65 -7.10 -3.94
N ILE A 84 3.87 -7.30 -4.99
CA ILE A 84 4.02 -8.40 -5.95
C ILE A 84 4.50 -7.77 -7.27
N VAL A 85 5.56 -8.32 -7.85
CA VAL A 85 6.06 -7.91 -9.17
C VAL A 85 5.18 -8.56 -10.24
N GLY A 86 4.58 -7.75 -11.11
CA GLY A 86 3.85 -8.25 -12.27
C GLY A 86 4.77 -8.73 -13.39
N SER A 87 4.25 -9.45 -14.38
CA SER A 87 4.99 -9.88 -15.58
C SER A 87 5.51 -8.69 -16.42
N ASP A 88 4.90 -7.54 -16.25
CA ASP A 88 5.29 -6.24 -16.84
C ASP A 88 6.24 -5.43 -15.94
N PHE A 89 6.76 -6.04 -14.87
CA PHE A 89 7.66 -5.48 -13.88
C PHE A 89 7.11 -4.35 -13.00
N TYR A 90 5.83 -4.00 -13.11
CA TYR A 90 5.21 -3.07 -12.20
C TYR A 90 4.91 -3.71 -10.85
N LEU A 91 5.18 -2.96 -9.78
CA LEU A 91 4.80 -3.37 -8.43
C LEU A 91 3.29 -3.17 -8.19
N ARG A 92 2.67 -4.21 -7.65
CA ARG A 92 1.24 -4.23 -7.32
C ARG A 92 1.01 -4.78 -5.91
N VAL A 93 -0.09 -4.38 -5.34
CA VAL A 93 -0.62 -4.97 -4.10
C VAL A 93 -2.01 -5.53 -4.34
N MET A 94 -2.36 -6.56 -3.57
CA MET A 94 -3.74 -7.07 -3.51
C MET A 94 -4.47 -6.36 -2.38
N ALA A 95 -5.44 -5.53 -2.70
CA ALA A 95 -6.33 -4.90 -1.75
C ALA A 95 -7.68 -5.63 -1.72
N CYS A 96 -8.27 -5.74 -0.54
CA CYS A 96 -9.58 -6.34 -0.33
C CYS A 96 -10.52 -5.30 0.28
N LYS A 97 -11.67 -5.09 -0.37
CA LYS A 97 -12.77 -4.27 0.15
C LYS A 97 -14.07 -5.06 -0.01
N GLU A 98 -14.85 -5.19 1.05
CA GLU A 98 -16.15 -5.90 1.04
C GLU A 98 -16.08 -7.33 0.46
N GLY A 99 -15.01 -8.07 0.81
CA GLY A 99 -14.79 -9.42 0.31
C GLY A 99 -14.28 -9.53 -1.13
N ARG A 100 -14.17 -8.41 -1.85
CA ARG A 100 -13.67 -8.38 -3.23
C ARG A 100 -12.21 -7.97 -3.27
N TYR A 101 -11.41 -8.71 -4.03
CA TYR A 101 -9.98 -8.45 -4.22
C TYR A 101 -9.74 -7.66 -5.49
N LYS A 102 -8.90 -6.62 -5.39
CA LYS A 102 -8.44 -5.82 -6.52
C LYS A 102 -6.92 -5.69 -6.50
N ARG A 103 -6.30 -5.87 -7.68
CA ARG A 103 -4.89 -5.55 -7.88
C ARG A 103 -4.73 -4.06 -8.08
N ILE A 104 -3.89 -3.42 -7.28
CA ILE A 104 -3.60 -1.99 -7.34
C ILE A 104 -2.15 -1.84 -7.76
N ALA A 105 -1.91 -1.09 -8.85
CA ALA A 105 -0.57 -0.70 -9.27
C ALA A 105 -0.08 0.44 -8.35
N ILE A 106 1.10 0.26 -7.73
CA ILE A 106 1.59 1.17 -6.68
C ILE A 106 1.86 2.56 -7.24
N HIS A 107 2.54 2.70 -8.39
CA HIS A 107 2.80 4.01 -9.02
C HIS A 107 1.52 4.82 -9.25
N ARG A 108 0.43 4.18 -9.68
CA ARG A 108 -0.86 4.85 -9.85
C ARG A 108 -1.47 5.25 -8.51
N ALA A 109 -1.42 4.36 -7.52
CA ALA A 109 -1.92 4.66 -6.18
C ALA A 109 -1.16 5.84 -5.55
N VAL A 110 0.16 5.88 -5.68
CA VAL A 110 0.98 7.02 -5.24
C VAL A 110 0.53 8.30 -5.94
N TRP A 111 0.48 8.28 -7.27
CA TRP A 111 0.08 9.47 -8.02
C TRP A 111 -1.32 9.95 -7.62
N GLU A 112 -2.32 9.08 -7.68
CA GLU A 112 -3.72 9.42 -7.40
C GLU A 112 -3.94 9.93 -5.98
N SER A 113 -3.22 9.36 -5.00
CA SER A 113 -3.34 9.77 -3.60
C SER A 113 -2.68 11.12 -3.29
N PHE A 114 -1.63 11.49 -4.01
CA PHE A 114 -0.87 12.72 -3.75
C PHE A 114 -1.21 13.88 -4.67
N ASN A 115 -1.50 13.60 -5.94
CA ASN A 115 -1.71 14.60 -6.99
C ASN A 115 -3.15 14.62 -7.54
N GLY A 116 -4.00 13.67 -7.12
CA GLY A 116 -5.36 13.57 -7.62
C GLY A 116 -5.51 12.68 -8.87
N PRO A 117 -6.69 12.63 -9.48
CA PRO A 117 -7.03 11.69 -10.53
C PRO A 117 -6.15 11.85 -11.77
N ILE A 118 -5.81 10.72 -12.40
CA ILE A 118 -5.03 10.71 -13.65
C ILE A 118 -5.96 11.05 -14.81
N PRO A 119 -5.72 12.16 -15.56
CA PRO A 119 -6.52 12.50 -16.73
C PRO A 119 -6.50 11.40 -17.79
N GLY A 120 -7.63 11.17 -18.48
CA GLY A 120 -7.89 10.00 -19.30
C GLY A 120 -6.96 9.72 -20.49
N ARG A 121 -6.06 10.65 -20.86
CA ARG A 121 -5.06 10.47 -21.93
C ARG A 121 -3.63 10.42 -21.42
N LEU A 122 -3.44 10.50 -20.09
CA LEU A 122 -2.13 10.51 -19.48
C LEU A 122 -1.83 9.18 -18.79
N GLU A 123 -0.56 8.83 -18.78
CA GLU A 123 0.01 7.66 -18.12
C GLU A 123 0.99 8.10 -17.05
N VAL A 124 1.05 7.36 -15.94
CA VAL A 124 2.09 7.58 -14.94
C VAL A 124 3.37 6.94 -15.44
N ASN A 125 4.38 7.75 -15.69
CA ASN A 125 5.72 7.34 -16.10
C ASN A 125 6.70 7.38 -14.94
N HIS A 126 7.72 6.50 -15.00
CA HIS A 126 8.89 6.52 -14.11
C HIS A 126 10.03 7.28 -14.80
N LYS A 127 10.43 8.43 -14.23
CA LYS A 127 11.49 9.29 -14.82
C LYS A 127 12.79 8.55 -15.06
N ASN A 128 13.17 7.64 -14.16
CA ASN A 128 14.38 6.83 -14.25
C ASN A 128 14.19 5.50 -15.00
N LEU A 129 13.01 5.21 -15.57
CA LEU A 129 12.60 3.94 -16.19
C LEU A 129 12.58 2.72 -15.26
N ASP A 130 12.89 2.86 -13.98
CA ASP A 130 12.78 1.78 -13.01
C ASP A 130 11.33 1.66 -12.51
N ARG A 131 10.60 0.67 -13.01
CA ARG A 131 9.19 0.39 -12.67
C ARG A 131 9.01 -0.07 -11.22
N THR A 132 10.09 -0.30 -10.50
CA THR A 132 10.06 -0.67 -9.07
C THR A 132 10.25 0.53 -8.15
N ASP A 133 10.78 1.65 -8.65
CA ASP A 133 10.98 2.89 -7.91
C ASP A 133 9.73 3.79 -7.98
N ASN A 134 8.78 3.53 -7.08
CA ASN A 134 7.49 4.22 -7.04
C ASN A 134 7.49 5.47 -6.13
N ARG A 135 8.65 6.06 -5.83
CA ARG A 135 8.70 7.32 -5.11
C ARG A 135 8.01 8.42 -5.92
N LEU A 136 7.22 9.26 -5.24
CA LEU A 136 6.43 10.32 -5.87
C LEU A 136 7.28 11.25 -6.73
N GLU A 137 8.49 11.60 -6.28
CA GLU A 137 9.45 12.44 -7.00
C GLU A 137 9.93 11.83 -8.33
N ASN A 138 9.91 10.49 -8.43
CA ASN A 138 10.28 9.74 -9.64
C ASN A 138 9.12 9.55 -10.62
N LEU A 139 7.91 9.96 -10.25
CA LEU A 139 6.72 9.80 -11.08
C LEU A 139 6.39 11.11 -11.80
N GLU A 140 5.80 10.99 -12.99
CA GLU A 140 5.27 12.09 -13.78
C GLU A 140 4.12 11.63 -14.66
N LEU A 141 3.31 12.57 -15.16
CA LEU A 141 2.29 12.27 -16.15
C LEU A 141 2.78 12.63 -17.55
N LEU A 142 2.68 11.68 -18.44
CA LEU A 142 3.00 11.86 -19.87
C LEU A 142 1.86 11.30 -20.73
N THR A 143 1.72 11.84 -21.95
CA THR A 143 0.96 11.16 -22.98
C THR A 143 1.69 9.88 -23.40
N HIS A 144 0.97 8.93 -23.98
CA HIS A 144 1.60 7.70 -24.49
C HIS A 144 2.76 7.99 -25.45
N ARG A 145 2.62 8.99 -26.32
CA ARG A 145 3.66 9.40 -27.26
C ARG A 145 4.94 9.90 -26.53
N GLU A 146 4.77 10.78 -25.55
CA GLU A 146 5.90 11.32 -24.76
C GLU A 146 6.56 10.22 -23.94
N ASN A 147 5.79 9.31 -23.35
CA ASN A 147 6.30 8.18 -22.59
C ASN A 147 7.19 7.28 -23.46
N VAL A 148 6.76 6.96 -24.69
CA VAL A 148 7.57 6.21 -25.66
C VAL A 148 8.84 6.98 -26.05
N GLN A 149 8.74 8.28 -26.32
CA GLN A 149 9.89 9.13 -26.65
C GLN A 149 10.91 9.19 -25.50
N HIS A 150 10.44 9.36 -24.27
CA HIS A 150 11.26 9.36 -23.07
C HIS A 150 12.04 8.04 -22.92
N ALA A 151 11.35 6.90 -23.07
CA ALA A 151 11.99 5.59 -23.01
C ALA A 151 13.07 5.43 -24.11
N HIS A 152 12.80 5.89 -25.33
CA HIS A 152 13.78 5.86 -26.44
C HIS A 152 14.97 6.77 -26.19
N ALA A 153 14.77 7.99 -25.69
CA ALA A 153 15.83 8.94 -25.41
C ALA A 153 16.83 8.41 -24.38
N LEU A 154 16.32 7.90 -23.25
CA LEU A 154 17.16 7.32 -22.19
C LEU A 154 17.85 6.03 -22.66
N TYR A 155 17.15 5.20 -23.45
CA TYR A 155 17.76 4.03 -24.07
C TYR A 155 18.95 4.40 -24.96
N ASN A 156 18.80 5.40 -25.83
CA ASN A 156 19.84 5.85 -26.74
C ASN A 156 21.01 6.48 -25.97
N ALA A 157 20.75 7.27 -24.93
CA ALA A 157 21.78 7.85 -24.07
C ALA A 157 22.61 6.76 -23.36
N GLN A 158 21.94 5.74 -22.79
CA GLN A 158 22.64 4.60 -22.18
C GLN A 158 23.45 3.80 -23.21
N ARG A 159 22.96 3.69 -24.45
CA ARG A 159 23.64 2.97 -25.54
C ARG A 159 24.84 3.72 -26.08
N ALA A 160 24.83 5.04 -26.04
CA ALA A 160 25.97 5.85 -26.47
C ALA A 160 27.25 5.59 -25.66
N HIS A 161 27.13 5.09 -24.44
CA HIS A 161 28.22 4.68 -23.56
C HIS A 161 28.61 3.20 -23.67
N LEU A 162 27.88 2.41 -24.48
CA LEU A 162 28.16 0.99 -24.67
C LEU A 162 29.08 0.84 -25.90
N LEU A 163 30.21 0.14 -25.73
CA LEU A 163 31.13 -0.21 -26.82
C LEU A 163 30.38 -0.93 -27.96
N PRO A 164 30.82 -0.74 -29.23
CA PRO A 164 30.20 -1.40 -30.39
C PRO A 164 30.25 -2.92 -30.23
N GLY A 165 29.08 -3.57 -30.17
CA GLY A 165 28.96 -5.03 -30.05
C GLY A 165 27.85 -5.53 -29.15
N ASN A 166 27.37 -4.75 -28.21
CA ASN A 166 26.33 -5.19 -27.30
C ASN A 166 24.90 -4.74 -27.73
N ARG A 167 24.25 -5.55 -28.59
CA ARG A 167 22.95 -5.24 -29.20
C ARG A 167 21.76 -5.55 -28.29
N ARG A 168 21.94 -5.73 -26.96
CA ARG A 168 20.82 -6.05 -26.06
C ARG A 168 20.23 -4.77 -25.46
N GLY A 169 18.92 -4.56 -25.70
CA GLY A 169 18.18 -3.40 -25.21
C GLY A 169 18.04 -3.32 -23.68
N PRO A 170 17.59 -2.18 -23.10
CA PRO A 170 17.50 -1.95 -21.67
C PRO A 170 16.62 -2.97 -20.94
N TYR A 171 15.67 -3.57 -21.65
CA TYR A 171 14.85 -4.65 -21.12
C TYR A 171 15.58 -6.01 -20.98
N SER A 172 16.80 -6.16 -21.50
CA SER A 172 17.55 -7.43 -21.42
C SER A 172 18.06 -7.75 -20.01
N LYS A 173 18.18 -6.76 -19.12
CA LYS A 173 18.55 -6.98 -17.72
C LYS A 173 17.45 -7.72 -16.93
N TYR A 174 16.20 -7.68 -17.38
CA TYR A 174 15.06 -8.26 -16.69
C TYR A 174 14.66 -9.65 -17.20
N VAL A 175 15.36 -10.18 -18.20
CA VAL A 175 14.98 -11.45 -18.88
C VAL A 175 15.57 -12.70 -18.23
N ARG A 176 16.44 -12.58 -17.21
CA ARG A 176 17.03 -13.77 -16.57
C ARG A 176 17.05 -13.69 -15.05
N ILE A 177 15.90 -13.87 -14.41
CA ILE A 177 15.87 -14.57 -13.14
C ILE A 177 15.28 -15.95 -13.46
N LYS A 178 16.14 -16.89 -13.84
CA LYS A 178 15.79 -18.30 -13.79
C LYS A 178 15.70 -18.68 -12.31
N HIS A 179 14.50 -19.03 -11.90
CA HIS A 179 14.33 -19.75 -10.64
C HIS A 179 15.09 -21.09 -10.75
N THR A 180 16.14 -21.25 -9.96
CA THR A 180 16.66 -22.54 -9.50
C THR A 180 16.03 -22.84 -8.16
#